data_15eb47e6b1ca39fda6fe90209f8481c2
#
_entry.id   15eb47e6b1ca39fda6fe90209f8481c2
#
_cell.length_a   1.000
_cell.length_b   1.000
_cell.length_c   1.000
_cell.angle_alpha   90.00
_cell.angle_beta   90.00
_cell.angle_gamma   90.00
#
_symmetry.space_group_name_H-M   'P 1'
#
loop_
_entity.id
_entity.type
_entity.pdbx_description
1 polymer ?
#
loop_
_entity_poly.entity_id
_entity_poly.type
_entity_poly.pdbx_seq_one_letter_code
_entity_poly.pdbx_strand_id
1 'polypeptide(L)'
;MAEMILRLRIESKSFSTDRGELPVLGRIDIALGAREIVALVGPSGCGKTTLLRIVGNLDTDFQGALDWCGAAMPRIGTVFQEPRLLPWRTVRQNLLLAQRTEDPELADALLRALDLAAFSDAFPSTLSLGMARRVAIARAFTIDPQLLLLDEPFVSLDPAMAARSRELLLNAWRARPTAALLVTHDRAEAAELADRILLLGERPTQVLQEIIVPQVRRPDLMP
;
A
#
# COMPACT_ATOMS: atom_id res chain seq x y z
N MET A 1 -3.71 14.24 -20.41
CA MET A 1 -4.44 13.21 -19.63
C MET A 1 -3.45 12.57 -18.70
N ALA A 2 -3.76 12.40 -17.43
CA ALA A 2 -2.86 11.69 -16.50
C ALA A 2 -2.62 10.27 -17.02
N GLU A 3 -1.37 9.82 -16.99
CA GLU A 3 -0.99 8.46 -17.36
C GLU A 3 -1.62 7.47 -16.36
N MET A 4 -2.37 6.50 -16.87
CA MET A 4 -3.04 5.49 -16.06
C MET A 4 -2.13 4.28 -15.92
N ILE A 5 -2.07 3.71 -14.72
CA ILE A 5 -1.31 2.48 -14.47
C ILE A 5 -2.20 1.25 -14.35
N LEU A 6 -3.43 1.44 -13.85
CA LEU A 6 -4.33 0.34 -13.53
C LEU A 6 -5.79 0.72 -13.81
N ARG A 7 -6.53 -0.25 -14.37
CA ARG A 7 -7.99 -0.29 -14.34
C ARG A 7 -8.44 -1.64 -13.78
N LEU A 8 -9.20 -1.61 -12.71
CA LEU A 8 -9.77 -2.79 -12.08
C LEU A 8 -11.30 -2.71 -12.18
N ARG A 9 -11.92 -3.74 -12.74
CA ARG A 9 -13.35 -3.95 -12.69
C ARG A 9 -13.61 -5.30 -12.04
N ILE A 10 -14.29 -5.28 -10.91
CA ILE A 10 -14.79 -6.47 -10.25
C ILE A 10 -16.32 -6.49 -10.41
N GLU A 11 -16.84 -7.62 -10.89
CA GLU A 11 -18.28 -7.89 -10.88
C GLU A 11 -18.67 -8.59 -9.58
N SER A 12 -17.88 -9.58 -9.15
CA SER A 12 -18.06 -10.26 -7.87
C SER A 12 -16.80 -11.02 -7.43
N LYS A 13 -16.66 -11.21 -6.11
CA LYS A 13 -15.73 -12.15 -5.48
C LYS A 13 -16.41 -12.80 -4.29
N SER A 14 -16.43 -14.15 -4.28
CA SER A 14 -16.90 -14.96 -3.16
C SER A 14 -15.80 -15.91 -2.69
N PHE A 15 -15.91 -16.38 -1.46
CA PHE A 15 -15.09 -17.47 -0.93
C PHE A 15 -15.98 -18.66 -0.58
N SER A 16 -15.56 -19.87 -0.92
CA SER A 16 -16.21 -21.09 -0.45
C SER A 16 -15.89 -21.32 1.02
N THR A 17 -16.93 -21.56 1.82
CA THR A 17 -16.83 -21.87 3.25
C THR A 17 -17.64 -23.12 3.57
N ASP A 18 -17.44 -23.72 4.73
CA ASP A 18 -18.24 -24.86 5.21
C ASP A 18 -19.75 -24.55 5.29
N ARG A 19 -20.13 -23.25 5.32
CA ARG A 19 -21.52 -22.77 5.38
C ARG A 19 -22.07 -22.33 4.03
N GLY A 20 -21.34 -22.57 2.94
CA GLY A 20 -21.69 -22.12 1.59
C GLY A 20 -20.81 -21.00 1.09
N GLU A 21 -21.24 -20.34 0.02
CA GLU A 21 -20.52 -19.20 -0.55
C GLU A 21 -20.70 -17.94 0.30
N LEU A 22 -19.57 -17.29 0.58
CA LEU A 22 -19.52 -16.00 1.25
C LEU A 22 -19.17 -14.90 0.23
N PRO A 23 -20.14 -14.08 -0.21
CA PRO A 23 -19.87 -12.93 -1.07
C PRO A 23 -19.05 -11.90 -0.31
N VAL A 24 -17.93 -11.46 -0.88
CA VAL A 24 -17.03 -10.48 -0.24
C VAL A 24 -16.96 -9.18 -1.00
N LEU A 25 -16.76 -9.24 -2.34
CA LEU A 25 -16.78 -8.05 -3.18
C LEU A 25 -17.96 -8.12 -4.14
N GLY A 26 -18.67 -7.03 -4.27
CA GLY A 26 -19.65 -6.78 -5.31
C GLY A 26 -19.02 -5.99 -6.46
N ARG A 27 -19.85 -5.17 -7.14
CA ARG A 27 -19.35 -4.39 -8.27
C ARG A 27 -18.45 -3.25 -7.80
N ILE A 28 -17.21 -3.26 -8.26
CA ILE A 28 -16.18 -2.26 -7.97
C ILE A 28 -15.48 -1.88 -9.27
N ASP A 29 -15.42 -0.58 -9.55
CA ASP A 29 -14.64 0.00 -10.63
C ASP A 29 -13.60 0.96 -10.04
N ILE A 30 -12.31 0.72 -10.29
CA ILE A 30 -11.20 1.56 -9.84
C ILE A 30 -10.27 1.84 -11.01
N ALA A 31 -9.95 3.10 -11.19
CA ALA A 31 -8.88 3.55 -12.09
C ALA A 31 -7.83 4.28 -11.27
N LEU A 32 -6.54 4.03 -11.52
CA LEU A 32 -5.42 4.59 -10.77
C LEU A 32 -4.40 5.22 -11.71
N GLY A 33 -4.07 6.48 -11.46
CA GLY A 33 -3.04 7.22 -12.19
C GLY A 33 -1.62 6.86 -11.73
N ALA A 34 -0.62 7.08 -12.59
CA ALA A 34 0.77 6.67 -12.38
C ALA A 34 1.47 7.34 -11.18
N ARG A 35 0.96 8.46 -10.68
CA ARG A 35 1.52 9.21 -9.53
C ARG A 35 0.43 9.60 -8.53
N GLU A 36 -0.60 8.80 -8.46
CA GLU A 36 -1.77 9.04 -7.65
C GLU A 36 -1.79 8.12 -6.44
N ILE A 37 -2.19 8.64 -5.29
CA ILE A 37 -2.53 7.85 -4.10
C ILE A 37 -4.05 7.80 -4.00
N VAL A 38 -4.61 6.60 -4.14
CA VAL A 38 -6.03 6.34 -3.90
C VAL A 38 -6.19 5.58 -2.59
N ALA A 39 -7.00 6.11 -1.68
CA ALA A 39 -7.32 5.44 -0.43
C ALA A 39 -8.66 4.69 -0.52
N LEU A 40 -8.67 3.45 -0.05
CA LEU A 40 -9.85 2.63 0.15
C LEU A 40 -10.22 2.65 1.63
N VAL A 41 -11.31 3.30 1.97
CA VAL A 41 -11.76 3.46 3.36
C VAL A 41 -13.07 2.72 3.57
N GLY A 42 -13.14 1.85 4.56
CA GLY A 42 -14.35 1.07 4.86
C GLY A 42 -14.23 0.28 6.15
N PRO A 43 -15.33 -0.33 6.62
CA PRO A 43 -15.35 -1.08 7.88
C PRO A 43 -14.39 -2.26 7.86
N SER A 44 -13.98 -2.71 9.06
CA SER A 44 -13.15 -3.91 9.19
C SER A 44 -13.87 -5.12 8.61
N GLY A 45 -13.11 -5.95 7.88
CA GLY A 45 -13.67 -7.16 7.27
C GLY A 45 -14.50 -6.95 6.00
N CYS A 46 -14.71 -5.73 5.49
CA CYS A 46 -15.49 -5.54 4.27
C CYS A 46 -14.83 -6.10 3.00
N GLY A 47 -13.53 -6.42 2.98
CA GLY A 47 -12.86 -6.99 1.80
C GLY A 47 -11.73 -6.15 1.24
N LYS A 48 -11.28 -5.10 1.93
CA LYS A 48 -10.18 -4.21 1.49
C LYS A 48 -8.89 -4.97 1.17
N THR A 49 -8.46 -5.85 2.08
CA THR A 49 -7.29 -6.73 1.88
C THR A 49 -7.49 -7.68 0.70
N THR A 50 -8.72 -8.20 0.49
CA THR A 50 -9.03 -9.03 -0.68
C THR A 50 -8.83 -8.23 -1.98
N LEU A 51 -9.27 -6.99 -2.01
CA LEU A 51 -9.10 -6.11 -3.14
C LEU A 51 -7.61 -5.82 -3.42
N LEU A 52 -6.80 -5.54 -2.38
CA LEU A 52 -5.35 -5.40 -2.53
C LEU A 52 -4.70 -6.70 -3.04
N ARG A 53 -5.16 -7.88 -2.60
CA ARG A 53 -4.64 -9.16 -3.07
C ARG A 53 -4.95 -9.40 -4.55
N ILE A 54 -6.13 -8.98 -5.02
CA ILE A 54 -6.47 -9.04 -6.45
C ILE A 54 -5.53 -8.10 -7.23
N VAL A 55 -5.40 -6.84 -6.82
CA VAL A 55 -4.50 -5.89 -7.46
C VAL A 55 -3.04 -6.37 -7.39
N GLY A 56 -2.62 -7.00 -6.31
CA GLY A 56 -1.29 -7.58 -6.16
C GLY A 56 -1.06 -8.89 -6.95
N ASN A 57 -2.06 -9.34 -7.72
CA ASN A 57 -2.06 -10.63 -8.43
C ASN A 57 -1.81 -11.84 -7.50
N LEU A 58 -2.21 -11.72 -6.24
CA LEU A 58 -2.14 -12.78 -5.21
C LEU A 58 -3.45 -13.56 -5.09
N ASP A 59 -4.53 -13.04 -5.67
CA ASP A 59 -5.84 -13.68 -5.77
C ASP A 59 -6.39 -13.39 -7.17
N THR A 60 -6.45 -14.40 -8.00
CA THR A 60 -6.89 -14.31 -9.41
C THR A 60 -8.28 -14.92 -9.61
N ASP A 61 -8.87 -15.49 -8.55
CA ASP A 61 -10.20 -16.10 -8.59
C ASP A 61 -11.26 -15.03 -8.26
N PHE A 62 -11.66 -14.25 -9.26
CA PHE A 62 -12.75 -13.28 -9.19
C PHE A 62 -13.42 -13.11 -10.55
N GLN A 63 -14.65 -12.64 -10.56
CA GLN A 63 -15.34 -12.25 -11.79
C GLN A 63 -15.04 -10.79 -12.10
N GLY A 64 -14.47 -10.53 -13.27
CA GLY A 64 -14.11 -9.17 -13.67
C GLY A 64 -12.83 -9.11 -14.51
N ALA A 65 -12.19 -7.97 -14.53
CA ALA A 65 -10.95 -7.73 -15.28
C ALA A 65 -10.00 -6.81 -14.51
N LEU A 66 -8.71 -7.14 -14.57
CA LEU A 66 -7.61 -6.31 -14.12
C LEU A 66 -6.77 -5.97 -15.36
N ASP A 67 -6.75 -4.69 -15.72
CA ASP A 67 -5.99 -4.18 -16.86
C ASP A 67 -4.84 -3.29 -16.36
N TRP A 68 -3.63 -3.71 -16.67
CA TRP A 68 -2.44 -2.90 -16.54
C TRP A 68 -2.35 -2.03 -17.80
N CYS A 69 -2.59 -0.73 -17.68
CA CYS A 69 -2.62 0.21 -18.81
C CYS A 69 -1.26 0.33 -19.56
N GLY A 70 -0.31 -0.52 -19.24
CA GLY A 70 0.95 -0.75 -19.94
C GLY A 70 1.06 -2.19 -20.46
N ALA A 71 2.09 -2.49 -21.21
CA ALA A 71 2.25 -3.82 -21.83
C ALA A 71 2.56 -4.97 -20.84
N ALA A 72 2.94 -4.68 -19.61
CA ALA A 72 3.33 -5.67 -18.61
C ALA A 72 2.87 -5.27 -17.21
N MET A 73 2.73 -6.27 -16.34
CA MET A 73 2.49 -6.07 -14.91
C MET A 73 3.58 -5.18 -14.30
N PRO A 74 3.21 -4.09 -13.58
CA PRO A 74 4.17 -3.19 -12.96
C PRO A 74 4.95 -3.87 -11.82
N ARG A 75 6.07 -3.27 -11.41
CA ARG A 75 6.75 -3.66 -10.17
C ARG A 75 5.90 -3.18 -9.00
N ILE A 76 5.41 -4.14 -8.20
CA ILE A 76 4.50 -3.87 -7.07
C ILE A 76 5.24 -4.00 -5.76
N GLY A 77 5.37 -2.89 -5.02
CA GLY A 77 5.81 -2.88 -3.63
C GLY A 77 4.62 -3.07 -2.70
N THR A 78 4.68 -4.03 -1.79
CA THR A 78 3.57 -4.29 -0.87
C THR A 78 4.01 -4.12 0.57
N VAL A 79 3.24 -3.33 1.33
CA VAL A 79 3.31 -3.22 2.78
C VAL A 79 2.08 -3.90 3.35
N PHE A 80 2.28 -5.03 3.99
CA PHE A 80 1.21 -5.78 4.64
C PHE A 80 0.90 -5.21 6.04
N GLN A 81 -0.28 -5.47 6.56
CA GLN A 81 -0.68 -5.10 7.90
C GLN A 81 0.31 -5.61 8.97
N GLU A 82 0.80 -6.83 8.82
CA GLU A 82 1.96 -7.34 9.55
C GLU A 82 3.24 -7.07 8.76
N PRO A 83 4.33 -6.61 9.37
CA PRO A 83 5.56 -6.25 8.64
C PRO A 83 6.19 -7.41 7.83
N ARG A 84 5.96 -8.66 8.20
CA ARG A 84 6.47 -9.87 7.52
C ARG A 84 7.96 -9.79 7.21
N LEU A 85 8.74 -9.35 8.19
CA LEU A 85 10.19 -9.34 8.09
C LEU A 85 10.74 -10.75 8.33
N LEU A 86 11.84 -11.08 7.65
CA LEU A 86 12.56 -12.33 7.87
C LEU A 86 13.32 -12.24 9.19
N PRO A 87 12.93 -13.00 10.24
CA PRO A 87 13.49 -12.82 11.58
C PRO A 87 14.96 -13.21 11.69
N TRP A 88 15.47 -14.03 10.77
CA TRP A 88 16.88 -14.47 10.68
C TRP A 88 17.77 -13.58 9.79
N ARG A 89 17.24 -12.47 9.29
CA ARG A 89 17.95 -11.49 8.51
C ARG A 89 17.96 -10.14 9.21
N THR A 90 19.06 -9.40 9.09
CA THR A 90 19.10 -8.03 9.61
C THR A 90 18.12 -7.12 8.85
N VAL A 91 17.89 -5.94 9.38
CA VAL A 91 17.07 -4.90 8.71
C VAL A 91 17.58 -4.67 7.29
N ARG A 92 18.87 -4.39 7.13
CA ARG A 92 19.49 -4.16 5.82
C ARG A 92 19.34 -5.36 4.89
N GLN A 93 19.55 -6.57 5.39
CA GLN A 93 19.38 -7.80 4.60
C GLN A 93 17.93 -8.04 4.17
N ASN A 94 16.93 -7.62 4.97
CA ASN A 94 15.53 -7.66 4.58
C ASN A 94 15.22 -6.75 3.38
N LEU A 95 15.93 -5.62 3.25
CA LEU A 95 15.79 -4.73 2.11
C LEU A 95 16.50 -5.31 0.88
N LEU A 96 17.77 -5.71 1.02
CA LEU A 96 18.58 -6.21 -0.10
C LEU A 96 17.95 -7.43 -0.77
N LEU A 97 17.39 -8.35 0.02
CA LEU A 97 16.77 -9.56 -0.52
C LEU A 97 15.54 -9.27 -1.42
N ALA A 98 14.87 -8.14 -1.22
CA ALA A 98 13.72 -7.77 -2.05
C ALA A 98 14.13 -7.22 -3.42
N GLN A 99 15.36 -6.77 -3.58
CA GLN A 99 15.87 -6.17 -4.81
C GLN A 99 16.16 -7.26 -5.87
N ARG A 100 15.98 -6.93 -7.15
CA ARG A 100 16.38 -7.81 -8.25
C ARG A 100 17.89 -7.87 -8.43
N THR A 101 18.54 -6.73 -8.24
CA THR A 101 19.99 -6.57 -8.21
C THR A 101 20.31 -5.82 -6.93
N GLU A 102 21.21 -6.33 -6.13
CA GLU A 102 21.56 -5.72 -4.86
C GLU A 102 22.12 -4.30 -5.09
N ASP A 103 21.47 -3.34 -4.48
CA ASP A 103 21.85 -1.94 -4.43
C ASP A 103 21.92 -1.52 -2.95
N PRO A 104 23.09 -1.69 -2.33
CA PRO A 104 23.30 -1.33 -0.93
C PRO A 104 23.12 0.17 -0.67
N GLU A 105 23.47 1.02 -1.63
CA GLU A 105 23.35 2.48 -1.49
C GLU A 105 21.88 2.93 -1.42
N LEU A 106 21.02 2.35 -2.26
CA LEU A 106 19.58 2.56 -2.20
C LEU A 106 19.00 2.07 -0.87
N ALA A 107 19.39 0.88 -0.41
CA ALA A 107 18.93 0.35 0.86
C ALA A 107 19.30 1.28 2.03
N ASP A 108 20.57 1.72 2.09
CA ASP A 108 21.06 2.64 3.12
C ASP A 108 20.40 4.02 3.03
N ALA A 109 20.12 4.54 1.83
CA ALA A 109 19.39 5.78 1.62
C ALA A 109 17.96 5.69 2.16
N LEU A 110 17.25 4.59 1.89
CA LEU A 110 15.90 4.36 2.39
C LEU A 110 15.87 4.19 3.92
N LEU A 111 16.86 3.50 4.49
CA LEU A 111 16.98 3.38 5.95
C LEU A 111 17.21 4.74 6.60
N ARG A 112 18.01 5.63 6.01
CA ARG A 112 18.18 7.01 6.48
C ARG A 112 16.88 7.80 6.37
N ALA A 113 16.22 7.74 5.22
CA ALA A 113 14.95 8.46 4.97
C ALA A 113 13.83 8.05 5.93
N LEU A 114 13.88 6.84 6.48
CA LEU A 114 12.87 6.29 7.40
C LEU A 114 13.33 6.24 8.87
N ASP A 115 14.39 6.97 9.24
CA ASP A 115 14.98 7.02 10.60
C ASP A 115 15.37 5.63 11.14
N LEU A 116 15.97 4.79 10.30
CA LEU A 116 16.36 3.41 10.61
C LEU A 116 17.85 3.14 10.44
N ALA A 117 18.66 4.12 10.07
CA ALA A 117 20.08 3.93 9.75
C ALA A 117 20.86 3.28 10.91
N ALA A 118 20.58 3.69 12.17
CA ALA A 118 21.24 3.13 13.35
C ALA A 118 20.85 1.67 13.64
N PHE A 119 19.83 1.13 12.96
CA PHE A 119 19.30 -0.22 13.15
C PHE A 119 19.56 -1.12 11.95
N SER A 120 20.41 -0.73 11.01
CA SER A 120 20.65 -1.47 9.77
C SER A 120 21.09 -2.92 10.01
N ASP A 121 21.91 -3.15 11.03
CA ASP A 121 22.43 -4.47 11.41
C ASP A 121 21.60 -5.14 12.52
N ALA A 122 20.54 -4.50 13.00
CA ALA A 122 19.63 -5.07 13.98
C ALA A 122 18.75 -6.18 13.37
N PHE A 123 18.33 -7.14 14.20
CA PHE A 123 17.36 -8.16 13.81
C PHE A 123 15.93 -7.70 14.11
N PRO A 124 14.92 -8.16 13.34
CA PRO A 124 13.53 -7.78 13.55
C PRO A 124 13.00 -7.96 14.96
N SER A 125 13.50 -8.96 15.70
CA SER A 125 13.11 -9.25 17.09
C SER A 125 13.49 -8.14 18.09
N THR A 126 14.40 -7.26 17.73
CA THR A 126 14.85 -6.13 18.59
C THR A 126 14.14 -4.81 18.26
N LEU A 127 13.30 -4.80 17.23
CA LEU A 127 12.61 -3.60 16.75
C LEU A 127 11.28 -3.42 17.49
N SER A 128 10.89 -2.14 17.72
CA SER A 128 9.50 -1.85 18.04
C SER A 128 8.59 -2.11 16.82
N LEU A 129 7.28 -2.27 17.05
CA LEU A 129 6.31 -2.47 15.97
C LEU A 129 6.38 -1.33 14.92
N GLY A 130 6.51 -0.09 15.37
CA GLY A 130 6.64 1.07 14.48
C GLY A 130 7.93 1.05 13.66
N MET A 131 9.04 0.61 14.24
CA MET A 131 10.28 0.42 13.49
C MET A 131 10.14 -0.70 12.46
N ALA A 132 9.58 -1.85 12.86
CA ALA A 132 9.37 -2.98 11.95
C ALA A 132 8.47 -2.60 10.76
N ARG A 133 7.45 -1.77 10.96
CA ARG A 133 6.59 -1.23 9.89
C ARG A 133 7.35 -0.29 8.96
N ARG A 134 8.18 0.60 9.50
CA ARG A 134 9.04 1.46 8.68
C ARG A 134 10.04 0.65 7.86
N VAL A 135 10.57 -0.46 8.40
CA VAL A 135 11.39 -1.40 7.61
C VAL A 135 10.59 -2.04 6.47
N ALA A 136 9.33 -2.43 6.72
CA ALA A 136 8.46 -2.97 5.67
C ALA A 136 8.17 -1.92 4.57
N ILE A 137 7.98 -0.66 4.93
CA ILE A 137 7.85 0.46 3.99
C ILE A 137 9.15 0.62 3.19
N ALA A 138 10.32 0.68 3.85
CA ALA A 138 11.62 0.77 3.19
C ALA A 138 11.78 -0.37 2.17
N ARG A 139 11.49 -1.61 2.58
CA ARG A 139 11.56 -2.79 1.71
C ARG A 139 10.65 -2.68 0.48
N ALA A 140 9.46 -2.11 0.62
CA ALA A 140 8.55 -1.91 -0.51
C ALA A 140 9.09 -0.89 -1.52
N PHE A 141 9.88 0.10 -1.08
CA PHE A 141 10.53 1.07 -1.98
C PHE A 141 11.82 0.55 -2.63
N THR A 142 12.50 -0.45 -2.05
CA THR A 142 13.80 -0.93 -2.59
C THR A 142 13.69 -1.59 -3.96
N ILE A 143 12.50 -2.04 -4.37
CA ILE A 143 12.28 -2.64 -5.68
C ILE A 143 12.04 -1.61 -6.79
N ASP A 144 12.16 -0.31 -6.47
CA ASP A 144 11.78 0.78 -7.35
C ASP A 144 10.36 0.58 -7.93
N PRO A 145 9.32 0.58 -7.07
CA PRO A 145 7.98 0.17 -7.45
C PRO A 145 7.33 1.18 -8.40
N GLN A 146 6.49 0.68 -9.31
CA GLN A 146 5.59 1.48 -10.12
C GLN A 146 4.20 1.58 -9.47
N LEU A 147 3.92 0.64 -8.55
CA LEU A 147 2.71 0.60 -7.74
C LEU A 147 3.06 0.21 -6.30
N LEU A 148 2.54 0.96 -5.33
CA LEU A 148 2.58 0.61 -3.91
C LEU A 148 1.20 0.12 -3.45
N LEU A 149 1.17 -1.00 -2.76
CA LEU A 149 0.00 -1.52 -2.07
C LEU A 149 0.25 -1.43 -0.57
N LEU A 150 -0.58 -0.66 0.13
CA LEU A 150 -0.41 -0.36 1.55
C LEU A 150 -1.64 -0.86 2.31
N ASP A 151 -1.50 -1.95 3.06
CA ASP A 151 -2.60 -2.56 3.84
C ASP A 151 -2.49 -2.16 5.30
N GLU A 152 -3.29 -1.19 5.73
CA GLU A 152 -3.35 -0.63 7.09
C GLU A 152 -1.95 -0.34 7.70
N PRO A 153 -1.08 0.42 7.02
CA PRO A 153 0.34 0.50 7.36
C PRO A 153 0.63 1.13 8.73
N PHE A 154 -0.34 1.86 9.32
CA PHE A 154 -0.15 2.57 10.59
C PHE A 154 -1.07 2.09 11.72
N VAL A 155 -1.85 1.03 11.48
CA VAL A 155 -2.75 0.46 12.51
C VAL A 155 -1.99 0.04 13.76
N SER A 156 -2.58 0.21 14.94
CA SER A 156 -1.99 -0.16 16.24
C SER A 156 -0.67 0.56 16.59
N LEU A 157 -0.34 1.66 15.94
CA LEU A 157 0.68 2.60 16.40
C LEU A 157 0.03 3.64 17.31
N ASP A 158 0.77 4.14 18.29
CA ASP A 158 0.34 5.33 19.00
C ASP A 158 0.26 6.56 18.06
N PRO A 159 -0.55 7.58 18.40
CA PRO A 159 -0.80 8.69 17.48
C PRO A 159 0.46 9.45 17.03
N ALA A 160 1.45 9.64 17.92
CA ALA A 160 2.67 10.36 17.58
C ALA A 160 3.55 9.53 16.61
N MET A 161 3.68 8.22 16.87
CA MET A 161 4.43 7.31 16.00
C MET A 161 3.74 7.12 14.65
N ALA A 162 2.41 7.05 14.62
CA ALA A 162 1.64 7.00 13.37
C ALA A 162 1.85 8.26 12.53
N ALA A 163 1.75 9.45 13.13
CA ALA A 163 2.00 10.73 12.46
C ALA A 163 3.42 10.80 11.88
N ARG A 164 4.43 10.40 12.67
CA ARG A 164 5.83 10.36 12.20
C ARG A 164 6.01 9.37 11.05
N SER A 165 5.40 8.20 11.12
CA SER A 165 5.51 7.18 10.05
C SER A 165 4.82 7.64 8.76
N ARG A 166 3.68 8.35 8.84
CA ARG A 166 3.01 8.96 7.68
C ARG A 166 3.88 10.03 7.03
N GLU A 167 4.46 10.93 7.83
CA GLU A 167 5.40 11.94 7.33
C GLU A 167 6.57 11.31 6.58
N LEU A 168 7.20 10.29 7.15
CA LEU A 168 8.33 9.57 6.54
C LEU A 168 7.92 8.84 5.25
N LEU A 169 6.73 8.21 5.23
CA LEU A 169 6.19 7.61 4.01
C LEU A 169 5.99 8.65 2.90
N LEU A 170 5.37 9.79 3.24
CA LEU A 170 5.15 10.87 2.27
C LEU A 170 6.47 11.44 1.74
N ASN A 171 7.47 11.61 2.58
CA ASN A 171 8.79 12.10 2.15
C ASN A 171 9.48 11.10 1.22
N ALA A 172 9.43 9.79 1.53
CA ALA A 172 9.94 8.74 0.66
C ALA A 172 9.18 8.69 -0.67
N TRP A 173 7.85 8.84 -0.63
CA TRP A 173 7.01 8.88 -1.83
C TRP A 173 7.27 10.13 -2.69
N ARG A 174 7.45 11.31 -2.08
CA ARG A 174 7.79 12.56 -2.80
C ARG A 174 9.12 12.46 -3.53
N ALA A 175 10.11 11.80 -2.93
CA ALA A 175 11.40 11.56 -3.57
C ALA A 175 11.28 10.63 -4.79
N ARG A 176 10.30 9.73 -4.81
CA ARG A 176 10.04 8.76 -5.89
C ARG A 176 8.52 8.58 -6.07
N PRO A 177 7.84 9.57 -6.71
CA PRO A 177 6.39 9.50 -6.87
C PRO A 177 5.97 8.29 -7.70
N THR A 178 5.10 7.48 -7.14
CA THR A 178 4.59 6.25 -7.75
C THR A 178 3.09 6.13 -7.48
N ALA A 179 2.38 5.32 -8.26
CA ALA A 179 0.99 4.99 -7.96
C ALA A 179 0.90 4.30 -6.59
N ALA A 180 -0.13 4.60 -5.80
CA ALA A 180 -0.34 3.91 -4.54
C ALA A 180 -1.83 3.63 -4.27
N LEU A 181 -2.11 2.43 -3.78
CA LEU A 181 -3.41 2.04 -3.27
C LEU A 181 -3.28 1.81 -1.76
N LEU A 182 -3.88 2.69 -0.98
CA LEU A 182 -3.84 2.67 0.48
C LEU A 182 -5.16 2.11 1.01
N VAL A 183 -5.09 1.09 1.83
CA VAL A 183 -6.22 0.59 2.61
C VAL A 183 -6.10 1.07 4.03
N THR A 184 -7.15 1.68 4.53
CA THR A 184 -7.27 2.09 5.93
C THR A 184 -8.73 2.12 6.37
N HIS A 185 -8.97 2.09 7.67
CA HIS A 185 -10.28 2.39 8.26
C HIS A 185 -10.35 3.82 8.83
N ASP A 186 -9.23 4.55 8.85
CA ASP A 186 -9.13 5.91 9.36
C ASP A 186 -9.28 6.94 8.21
N ARG A 187 -10.38 7.71 8.27
CA ARG A 187 -10.66 8.77 7.29
C ARG A 187 -9.69 9.95 7.37
N ALA A 188 -9.17 10.23 8.57
CA ALA A 188 -8.20 11.32 8.75
C ALA A 188 -6.86 10.96 8.10
N GLU A 189 -6.42 9.71 8.27
CA GLU A 189 -5.25 9.16 7.60
C GLU A 189 -5.40 9.23 6.06
N ALA A 190 -6.54 8.77 5.54
CA ALA A 190 -6.83 8.83 4.12
C ALA A 190 -6.82 10.28 3.58
N ALA A 191 -7.41 11.22 4.31
CA ALA A 191 -7.43 12.64 3.92
C ALA A 191 -6.06 13.31 3.98
N GLU A 192 -5.16 12.81 4.82
CA GLU A 192 -3.77 13.31 4.92
C GLU A 192 -2.91 12.80 3.75
N LEU A 193 -3.12 11.55 3.32
CA LEU A 193 -2.23 10.86 2.40
C LEU A 193 -2.73 10.81 0.95
N ALA A 194 -4.03 10.67 0.73
CA ALA A 194 -4.56 10.36 -0.59
C ALA A 194 -4.94 11.59 -1.42
N ASP A 195 -4.93 11.42 -2.74
CA ASP A 195 -5.49 12.37 -3.71
C ASP A 195 -6.99 12.12 -3.91
N ARG A 196 -7.40 10.85 -3.80
CA ARG A 196 -8.79 10.40 -3.87
C ARG A 196 -9.07 9.37 -2.78
N ILE A 197 -10.30 9.40 -2.26
CA ILE A 197 -10.79 8.44 -1.28
C ILE A 197 -12.02 7.74 -1.85
N LEU A 198 -11.98 6.41 -1.87
CA LEU A 198 -13.12 5.57 -2.19
C LEU A 198 -13.69 5.02 -0.89
N LEU A 199 -14.90 5.45 -0.54
CA LEU A 199 -15.62 4.94 0.62
C LEU A 199 -16.30 3.62 0.24
N LEU A 200 -15.96 2.57 0.96
CA LEU A 200 -16.45 1.22 0.75
C LEU A 200 -17.55 0.87 1.73
N GLY A 201 -18.59 0.19 1.23
CA GLY A 201 -19.67 -0.36 2.02
C GLY A 201 -19.34 -1.67 2.74
N GLU A 202 -20.35 -2.25 3.38
CA GLU A 202 -20.30 -3.61 3.93
C GLU A 202 -20.34 -4.66 2.81
N ARG A 203 -20.18 -5.94 3.18
CA ARG A 203 -20.22 -7.06 2.23
C ARG A 203 -21.62 -7.30 1.66
N PRO A 204 -21.75 -7.63 0.39
CA PRO A 204 -20.73 -7.60 -0.66
C PRO A 204 -20.31 -6.16 -0.98
N THR A 205 -18.99 -5.88 -0.81
CA THR A 205 -18.44 -4.54 -0.84
C THR A 205 -18.60 -3.87 -2.20
N GLN A 206 -19.02 -2.61 -2.14
CA GLN A 206 -19.12 -1.72 -3.31
C GLN A 206 -18.55 -0.36 -2.94
N VAL A 207 -18.17 0.42 -3.94
CA VAL A 207 -17.82 1.84 -3.76
C VAL A 207 -19.12 2.62 -3.56
N LEU A 208 -19.28 3.23 -2.38
CA LEU A 208 -20.44 4.05 -2.03
C LEU A 208 -20.27 5.50 -2.46
N GLN A 209 -19.05 6.01 -2.37
CA GLN A 209 -18.73 7.39 -2.67
C GLN A 209 -17.25 7.53 -3.05
N GLU A 210 -16.98 8.43 -3.96
CA GLU A 210 -15.65 8.91 -4.30
C GLU A 210 -15.50 10.36 -3.82
N ILE A 211 -14.39 10.66 -3.16
CA ILE A 211 -14.06 11.99 -2.64
C ILE A 211 -12.70 12.40 -3.22
N ILE A 212 -12.67 13.53 -3.91
CA ILE A 212 -11.42 14.17 -4.36
C ILE A 212 -10.89 14.98 -3.18
N VAL A 213 -9.66 14.72 -2.76
CA VAL A 213 -9.00 15.48 -1.70
C VAL A 213 -8.33 16.71 -2.31
N PRO A 214 -8.70 17.93 -1.90
CA PRO A 214 -8.06 19.14 -2.40
C PRO A 214 -6.57 19.14 -2.10
N GLN A 215 -5.73 19.35 -3.13
CA GLN A 215 -4.27 19.27 -3.03
C GLN A 215 -3.60 20.43 -2.27
N VAL A 216 -4.33 21.17 -1.46
CA VAL A 216 -3.83 22.30 -0.66
C VAL A 216 -2.63 21.92 0.24
N ARG A 217 -2.40 20.64 0.47
CA ARG A 217 -1.34 20.13 1.36
C ARG A 217 -0.11 19.55 0.63
N ARG A 218 -0.04 19.66 -0.70
CA ARG A 218 1.08 19.16 -1.51
C ARG A 218 1.59 20.23 -2.49
N PRO A 219 2.12 21.38 -2.01
CA PRO A 219 2.54 22.48 -2.88
C PRO A 219 3.66 22.13 -3.86
N ASP A 220 4.39 21.03 -3.62
CA ASP A 220 5.63 20.70 -4.35
C ASP A 220 5.41 19.72 -5.54
N LEU A 221 4.16 19.35 -5.86
CA LEU A 221 3.84 18.42 -6.95
C LEU A 221 3.09 19.09 -8.13
N MET A 222 3.12 20.42 -8.23
CA MET A 222 2.68 21.11 -9.44
C MET A 222 3.65 20.83 -10.59
N PRO A 223 3.13 20.60 -11.81
CA PRO A 223 3.94 20.26 -12.99
C PRO A 223 4.90 21.39 -13.39
#